data_9ac53ef08adced92e8563bf444256ea9
#
_entry.id   9ac53ef08adced92e8563bf444256ea9
#
_cell.length_a   1.000
_cell.length_b   1.000
_cell.length_c   1.000
_cell.angle_alpha   90.00
_cell.angle_beta   90.00
_cell.angle_gamma   90.00
#
_symmetry.space_group_name_H-M   'P 1'
#
loop_
_entity.id
_entity.type
_entity.pdbx_description
1 polymer ?
#
loop_
_entity_poly.entity_id
_entity_poly.type
_entity_poly.pdbx_seq_one_letter_code
_entity_poly.pdbx_strand_id
1 'polypeptide(L)'
;MTVNPARGGEILAQGDRVVRLERAVEMDEQWSFVGCKANPRGLWYAVDHATNTVLAYVFGRRKDHVLTELKALLSAFDIRCYYTDDWGAYERHLDPEQHRVGKRNTQKIERKNLNFRIWIKRLARKMICFSKSEVMHDTVIGLLINKVEFKCDIHAKLQV
;
A
#
# COMPACT_ATOMS: atom_id res chain seq x y z
N MET A 1 -0.57 -9.24 8.27
CA MET A 1 0.45 -8.16 8.50
C MET A 1 0.27 -7.13 7.40
N THR A 2 0.05 -5.87 7.75
CA THR A 2 -0.26 -4.79 6.81
C THR A 2 0.89 -3.79 6.65
N VAL A 3 1.97 -3.96 7.39
CA VAL A 3 3.20 -3.15 7.34
C VAL A 3 4.38 -4.05 6.98
N ASN A 4 5.26 -3.57 6.09
CA ASN A 4 6.44 -4.31 5.66
C ASN A 4 7.48 -4.38 6.79
N PRO A 5 7.78 -5.56 7.35
CA PRO A 5 8.69 -5.70 8.47
C PRO A 5 10.16 -5.45 8.10
N ALA A 6 10.52 -5.67 6.82
CA ALA A 6 11.90 -5.53 6.35
C ALA A 6 12.32 -4.07 6.14
N ARG A 7 11.37 -3.11 6.19
CA ARG A 7 11.59 -1.71 5.84
C ARG A 7 11.40 -0.73 7.00
N GLY A 8 10.98 -1.23 8.15
CA GLY A 8 10.88 -0.42 9.37
C GLY A 8 12.27 -0.03 9.87
N GLY A 9 12.59 1.26 9.84
CA GLY A 9 13.78 1.79 10.48
C GLY A 9 15.12 1.33 9.91
N GLU A 10 15.31 1.38 8.58
CA GLU A 10 16.65 1.23 8.00
C GLU A 10 17.56 2.35 8.50
N ILE A 11 18.32 2.05 9.55
CA ILE A 11 19.43 2.85 10.03
C ILE A 11 20.68 2.32 9.32
N LEU A 12 21.17 3.06 8.33
CA LEU A 12 22.50 2.79 7.79
C LEU A 12 23.52 3.39 8.76
N ALA A 13 24.16 2.52 9.53
CA ALA A 13 25.32 2.89 10.32
C ALA A 13 26.52 3.11 9.40
N GLN A 14 26.78 4.35 9.03
CA GLN A 14 28.02 4.75 8.36
C GLN A 14 28.82 5.64 9.34
N GLY A 15 29.69 5.02 10.13
CA GLY A 15 30.45 5.70 11.17
C GLY A 15 29.57 6.21 12.32
N ASP A 16 30.03 7.17 13.11
CA ASP A 16 29.35 7.75 14.28
C ASP A 16 28.13 8.65 13.95
N ARG A 17 27.62 8.63 12.72
CA ARG A 17 26.43 9.37 12.29
C ARG A 17 25.30 8.40 11.92
N VAL A 18 24.22 8.48 12.69
CA VAL A 18 22.92 7.88 12.33
C VAL A 18 22.32 8.71 11.19
N VAL A 19 22.42 8.24 9.96
CA VAL A 19 21.76 8.84 8.81
C VAL A 19 20.40 8.16 8.66
N ARG A 20 19.32 8.86 9.04
CA ARG A 20 17.96 8.44 8.67
C ARG A 20 17.76 8.70 7.20
N LEU A 21 17.45 7.67 6.44
CA LEU A 21 17.07 7.81 5.04
C LEU A 21 15.71 8.50 4.95
N GLU A 22 15.70 9.70 4.42
CA GLU A 22 14.46 10.41 4.08
C GLU A 22 13.75 9.65 2.97
N ARG A 23 12.49 9.28 3.22
CA ARG A 23 11.70 8.50 2.26
C ARG A 23 10.67 9.36 1.56
N ALA A 24 10.57 9.18 0.25
CA ALA A 24 9.41 9.59 -0.53
C ALA A 24 8.57 8.35 -0.84
N VAL A 25 7.26 8.49 -0.77
CA VAL A 25 6.31 7.41 -1.05
C VAL A 25 5.29 7.83 -2.10
N GLU A 26 4.85 6.87 -2.89
CA GLU A 26 3.70 7.02 -3.78
C GLU A 26 2.50 6.32 -3.13
N MET A 27 1.34 6.96 -3.11
CA MET A 27 0.10 6.41 -2.54
C MET A 27 -1.00 6.39 -3.59
N ASP A 28 -1.75 5.30 -3.63
CA ASP A 28 -2.87 5.13 -4.56
C ASP A 28 -3.89 4.11 -4.04
N GLU A 29 -5.06 4.07 -4.68
CA GLU A 29 -6.10 3.09 -4.48
C GLU A 29 -6.23 2.17 -5.68
N GLN A 30 -6.17 0.88 -5.45
CA GLN A 30 -6.60 -0.09 -6.43
C GLN A 30 -8.03 -0.55 -6.15
N TRP A 31 -8.96 -0.07 -6.98
CA TRP A 31 -10.38 -0.38 -6.85
C TRP A 31 -10.68 -1.85 -7.13
N SER A 32 -11.52 -2.44 -6.30
CA SER A 32 -12.15 -3.74 -6.52
C SER A 32 -13.51 -3.78 -5.83
N PHE A 33 -14.20 -4.93 -5.86
CA PHE A 33 -15.49 -5.10 -5.21
C PHE A 33 -15.65 -6.52 -4.64
N VAL A 34 -16.58 -6.66 -3.70
CA VAL A 34 -16.94 -7.93 -3.07
C VAL A 34 -18.41 -8.23 -3.32
N GLY A 35 -18.70 -9.38 -3.91
CA GLY A 35 -20.05 -9.83 -4.25
C GLY A 35 -20.63 -9.13 -5.46
N CYS A 36 -20.76 -7.82 -5.43
CA CYS A 36 -21.26 -7.01 -6.54
C CYS A 36 -20.56 -5.65 -6.59
N LYS A 37 -20.64 -4.98 -7.75
CA LYS A 37 -19.99 -3.67 -7.97
C LYS A 37 -20.49 -2.56 -7.03
N ALA A 38 -21.71 -2.70 -6.49
CA ALA A 38 -22.26 -1.76 -5.50
C ALA A 38 -21.57 -1.85 -4.13
N ASN A 39 -20.77 -2.91 -3.89
CA ASN A 39 -19.99 -3.09 -2.68
C ASN A 39 -18.47 -2.95 -2.97
N PRO A 40 -17.96 -1.74 -3.19
CA PRO A 40 -16.54 -1.52 -3.48
C PRO A 40 -15.66 -1.84 -2.27
N ARG A 41 -14.50 -2.44 -2.53
CA ARG A 41 -13.48 -2.74 -1.54
C ARG A 41 -12.11 -2.40 -2.13
N GLY A 42 -11.61 -1.21 -1.89
CA GLY A 42 -10.33 -0.74 -2.40
C GLY A 42 -9.15 -1.31 -1.62
N LEU A 43 -8.07 -1.58 -2.32
CA LEU A 43 -6.76 -1.80 -1.74
C LEU A 43 -6.01 -0.47 -1.77
N TRP A 44 -5.80 0.13 -0.60
CA TRP A 44 -5.04 1.35 -0.39
C TRP A 44 -3.64 1.01 0.04
N TYR A 45 -2.63 1.51 -0.62
CA TYR A 45 -1.26 1.17 -0.26
C TYR A 45 -0.27 2.28 -0.60
N ALA A 46 0.89 2.20 0.02
CA ALA A 46 2.00 3.09 -0.21
C ALA A 46 3.24 2.31 -0.68
N VAL A 47 3.92 2.85 -1.66
CA VAL A 47 5.13 2.29 -2.26
C VAL A 47 6.29 3.24 -2.01
N ASP A 48 7.43 2.72 -1.59
CA ASP A 48 8.67 3.47 -1.53
C ASP A 48 9.07 3.93 -2.93
N HIS A 49 9.19 5.25 -3.13
CA HIS A 49 9.52 5.84 -4.43
C HIS A 49 10.88 5.41 -4.96
N ALA A 50 11.87 5.16 -4.09
CA ALA A 50 13.20 4.73 -4.48
C ALA A 50 13.24 3.26 -4.91
N THR A 51 12.69 2.37 -4.08
CA THR A 51 12.82 0.91 -4.24
C THR A 51 11.64 0.23 -4.92
N ASN A 52 10.52 0.93 -5.09
CA ASN A 52 9.27 0.38 -5.60
C ASN A 52 8.72 -0.79 -4.75
N THR A 53 9.01 -0.80 -3.46
CA THR A 53 8.54 -1.82 -2.51
C THR A 53 7.33 -1.32 -1.75
N VAL A 54 6.31 -2.15 -1.57
CA VAL A 54 5.16 -1.82 -0.73
C VAL A 54 5.61 -1.69 0.73
N LEU A 55 5.26 -0.57 1.36
CA LEU A 55 5.56 -0.29 2.77
C LEU A 55 4.41 -0.68 3.69
N ALA A 56 3.19 -0.32 3.32
CA ALA A 56 1.99 -0.61 4.07
C ALA A 56 0.76 -0.64 3.16
N TYR A 57 -0.28 -1.33 3.59
CA TYR A 57 -1.56 -1.36 2.89
C TYR A 57 -2.73 -1.53 3.86
N VAL A 58 -3.90 -1.06 3.44
CA VAL A 58 -5.19 -1.24 4.12
C VAL A 58 -6.29 -1.52 3.10
N PHE A 59 -7.37 -2.16 3.55
CA PHE A 59 -8.57 -2.38 2.73
C PHE A 59 -9.71 -1.49 3.21
N GLY A 60 -10.46 -0.95 2.30
CA GLY A 60 -11.63 -0.16 2.64
C GLY A 60 -12.28 0.52 1.45
N ARG A 61 -13.40 1.18 1.73
CA ARG A 61 -14.06 2.05 0.75
C ARG A 61 -13.30 3.35 0.62
N ARG A 62 -13.51 4.07 -0.48
CA ARG A 62 -12.91 5.39 -0.73
C ARG A 62 -13.46 6.44 0.23
N LYS A 63 -12.90 6.48 1.44
CA LYS A 63 -13.27 7.39 2.54
C LYS A 63 -12.03 7.86 3.28
N ASP A 64 -12.13 9.03 3.86
CA ASP A 64 -11.04 9.71 4.57
C ASP A 64 -10.42 8.87 5.71
N HIS A 65 -11.25 8.11 6.45
CA HIS A 65 -10.75 7.28 7.56
C HIS A 65 -9.79 6.17 7.09
N VAL A 66 -9.97 5.64 5.88
CA VAL A 66 -9.07 4.61 5.32
C VAL A 66 -7.70 5.22 5.02
N LEU A 67 -7.67 6.44 4.50
CA LEU A 67 -6.43 7.19 4.31
C LEU A 67 -5.73 7.47 5.64
N THR A 68 -6.50 7.86 6.66
CA THR A 68 -5.97 8.11 8.01
C THR A 68 -5.37 6.83 8.61
N GLU A 69 -6.02 5.69 8.41
CA GLU A 69 -5.50 4.38 8.83
C GLU A 69 -4.18 4.03 8.12
N LEU A 70 -4.12 4.19 6.80
CA LEU A 70 -2.88 3.99 6.05
C LEU A 70 -1.76 4.92 6.53
N LYS A 71 -2.07 6.20 6.76
CA LYS A 71 -1.11 7.19 7.27
C LYS A 71 -0.59 6.80 8.66
N ALA A 72 -1.45 6.28 9.54
CA ALA A 72 -1.04 5.78 10.85
C ALA A 72 -0.04 4.62 10.74
N LEU A 73 -0.25 3.69 9.80
CA LEU A 73 0.71 2.62 9.53
C LEU A 73 2.04 3.14 8.98
N LEU A 74 1.99 4.20 8.17
CA LEU A 74 3.19 4.83 7.61
C LEU A 74 3.99 5.65 8.62
N SER A 75 3.44 5.94 9.79
CA SER A 75 4.16 6.64 10.87
C SER A 75 5.39 5.88 11.39
N ALA A 76 5.46 4.57 11.16
CA ALA A 76 6.65 3.75 11.46
C ALA A 76 7.86 4.06 10.55
N PHE A 77 7.64 4.80 9.45
CA PHE A 77 8.65 5.19 8.47
C PHE A 77 8.89 6.70 8.54
N ASP A 78 10.11 7.14 8.31
CA ASP A 78 10.44 8.57 8.23
C ASP A 78 10.14 9.11 6.83
N ILE A 79 8.85 9.44 6.58
CA ILE A 79 8.38 9.87 5.27
C ILE A 79 8.44 11.39 5.19
N ARG A 80 9.13 11.90 4.19
CA ARG A 80 9.32 13.33 3.93
C ARG A 80 8.49 13.86 2.78
N CYS A 81 8.09 12.98 1.86
CA CYS A 81 7.32 13.40 0.69
C CYS A 81 6.29 12.33 0.31
N TYR A 82 5.07 12.77 0.04
CA TYR A 82 3.96 11.95 -0.43
C TYR A 82 3.60 12.35 -1.86
N TYR A 83 3.70 11.41 -2.79
CA TYR A 83 3.23 11.55 -4.16
C TYR A 83 1.87 10.88 -4.32
N THR A 84 0.88 11.61 -4.78
CA THR A 84 -0.50 11.12 -4.94
C THR A 84 -1.12 11.65 -6.23
N ASP A 85 -2.31 11.10 -6.58
CA ASP A 85 -3.21 11.73 -7.51
C ASP A 85 -3.90 12.96 -6.85
N ASP A 86 -4.83 13.59 -7.57
CA ASP A 86 -5.55 14.79 -7.11
C ASP A 86 -6.82 14.48 -6.31
N TRP A 87 -6.94 13.30 -5.69
CA TRP A 87 -8.09 13.04 -4.82
C TRP A 87 -8.06 13.95 -3.59
N GLY A 88 -9.12 14.74 -3.40
CA GLY A 88 -9.19 15.79 -2.39
C GLY A 88 -9.01 15.36 -0.92
N ALA A 89 -9.13 14.06 -0.60
CA ALA A 89 -8.80 13.56 0.73
C ALA A 89 -7.30 13.67 1.04
N TYR A 90 -6.44 13.51 0.05
CA TYR A 90 -5.00 13.68 0.24
C TYR A 90 -4.67 15.10 0.68
N GLU A 91 -5.28 16.11 0.05
CA GLU A 91 -5.08 17.52 0.42
C GLU A 91 -5.55 17.83 1.84
N ARG A 92 -6.63 17.18 2.29
CA ARG A 92 -7.18 17.39 3.65
C ARG A 92 -6.34 16.75 4.75
N HIS A 93 -5.64 15.66 4.47
CA HIS A 93 -4.99 14.82 5.49
C HIS A 93 -3.47 14.79 5.41
N LEU A 94 -2.87 15.27 4.32
CA LEU A 94 -1.42 15.37 4.17
C LEU A 94 -0.96 16.82 4.37
N ASP A 95 0.23 16.97 4.95
CA ASP A 95 0.86 18.27 5.08
C ASP A 95 1.20 18.82 3.67
N PRO A 96 0.75 20.02 3.31
CA PRO A 96 1.03 20.65 2.01
C PRO A 96 2.51 20.75 1.67
N GLU A 97 3.38 20.88 2.67
CA GLU A 97 4.83 20.93 2.46
C GLU A 97 5.42 19.59 2.06
N GLN A 98 4.79 18.49 2.49
CA GLN A 98 5.21 17.12 2.21
C GLN A 98 4.43 16.49 1.05
N HIS A 99 3.36 17.12 0.56
CA HIS A 99 2.47 16.57 -0.45
C HIS A 99 2.76 17.13 -1.83
N ARG A 100 2.89 16.24 -2.81
CA ARG A 100 3.10 16.57 -4.23
C ARG A 100 2.10 15.80 -5.09
N VAL A 101 1.20 16.55 -5.72
CA VAL A 101 0.20 16.00 -6.64
C VAL A 101 0.79 15.93 -8.05
N GLY A 102 0.55 14.83 -8.77
CA GLY A 102 0.85 14.75 -10.20
C GLY A 102 1.30 13.38 -10.68
N LYS A 103 0.81 13.01 -11.86
CA LYS A 103 1.05 11.70 -12.51
C LYS A 103 2.52 11.39 -12.77
N ARG A 104 3.36 12.38 -12.93
CA ARG A 104 4.80 12.17 -13.20
C ARG A 104 5.47 11.39 -12.06
N ASN A 105 5.01 11.57 -10.83
CA ASN A 105 5.61 11.01 -9.64
C ASN A 105 4.88 9.76 -9.12
N THR A 106 3.81 9.31 -9.79
CA THR A 106 3.00 8.13 -9.40
C THR A 106 3.11 6.98 -10.40
N GLN A 107 4.08 7.01 -11.29
CA GLN A 107 4.25 5.99 -12.34
C GLN A 107 4.60 4.61 -11.78
N LYS A 108 5.34 4.54 -10.67
CA LYS A 108 5.74 3.28 -10.07
C LYS A 108 4.57 2.56 -9.44
N ILE A 109 3.72 3.29 -8.70
CA ILE A 109 2.51 2.71 -8.10
C ILE A 109 1.48 2.34 -9.16
N GLU A 110 1.35 3.12 -10.25
CA GLU A 110 0.50 2.75 -11.39
C GLU A 110 0.97 1.43 -12.03
N ARG A 111 2.27 1.26 -12.22
CA ARG A 111 2.85 -0.01 -12.69
C ARG A 111 2.61 -1.14 -11.70
N LYS A 112 2.72 -0.89 -10.40
CA LYS A 112 2.42 -1.86 -9.35
C LYS A 112 0.94 -2.28 -9.40
N ASN A 113 0.02 -1.34 -9.63
CA ASN A 113 -1.39 -1.63 -9.84
C ASN A 113 -1.62 -2.61 -11.02
N LEU A 114 -0.90 -2.42 -12.13
CA LEU A 114 -0.98 -3.34 -13.27
C LEU A 114 -0.47 -4.73 -12.90
N ASN A 115 0.67 -4.82 -12.22
CA ASN A 115 1.23 -6.09 -11.77
C ASN A 115 0.28 -6.83 -10.83
N PHE A 116 -0.32 -6.14 -9.87
CA PHE A 116 -1.30 -6.74 -8.96
C PHE A 116 -2.53 -7.29 -9.70
N ARG A 117 -3.02 -6.61 -10.73
CA ARG A 117 -4.12 -7.12 -11.57
C ARG A 117 -3.74 -8.39 -12.34
N ILE A 118 -2.49 -8.54 -12.72
CA ILE A 118 -1.99 -9.75 -13.40
C ILE A 118 -1.86 -10.90 -12.42
N TRP A 119 -1.28 -10.66 -11.23
CA TRP A 119 -0.97 -11.71 -10.26
C TRP A 119 -2.15 -12.10 -9.39
N ILE A 120 -3.02 -11.13 -9.09
CA ILE A 120 -4.14 -11.30 -8.17
C ILE A 120 -5.45 -11.26 -8.94
N LYS A 121 -6.00 -12.43 -9.25
CA LYS A 121 -7.24 -12.56 -10.05
C LYS A 121 -8.42 -11.78 -9.46
N ARG A 122 -8.49 -11.64 -8.15
CA ARG A 122 -9.54 -10.86 -7.45
C ARG A 122 -9.49 -9.36 -7.73
N LEU A 123 -8.35 -8.84 -8.17
CA LEU A 123 -8.15 -7.46 -8.59
C LEU A 123 -8.26 -7.26 -10.10
N ALA A 124 -8.33 -8.35 -10.87
CA ALA A 124 -8.45 -8.28 -12.32
C ALA A 124 -9.82 -7.72 -12.73
N ARG A 125 -9.82 -6.87 -13.76
CA ARG A 125 -11.05 -6.30 -14.33
C ARG A 125 -11.75 -7.31 -15.24
N LYS A 126 -13.09 -7.23 -15.31
CA LYS A 126 -13.94 -8.04 -16.19
C LYS A 126 -13.76 -9.56 -16.00
N MET A 127 -13.43 -10.00 -14.81
CA MET A 127 -13.25 -11.42 -14.47
C MET A 127 -14.42 -11.92 -13.62
N ILE A 128 -14.70 -13.22 -13.73
CA ILE A 128 -15.69 -13.91 -12.88
C ILE A 128 -15.13 -14.30 -11.51
N CYS A 129 -13.82 -14.16 -11.32
CA CYS A 129 -13.12 -14.53 -10.08
C CYS A 129 -13.19 -13.45 -8.99
N PHE A 130 -14.31 -12.74 -8.88
CA PHE A 130 -14.49 -11.75 -7.82
C PHE A 130 -14.74 -12.42 -6.46
N SER A 131 -14.40 -11.72 -5.39
CA SER A 131 -14.58 -12.20 -4.03
C SER A 131 -16.05 -12.17 -3.63
N LYS A 132 -16.48 -13.16 -2.84
CA LYS A 132 -17.85 -13.24 -2.29
C LYS A 132 -17.95 -12.75 -0.85
N SER A 133 -16.84 -12.65 -0.11
CA SER A 133 -16.80 -12.07 1.24
C SER A 133 -15.60 -11.15 1.40
N GLU A 134 -15.74 -10.12 2.24
CA GLU A 134 -14.68 -9.15 2.54
C GLU A 134 -13.49 -9.83 3.22
N VAL A 135 -13.75 -10.68 4.20
CA VAL A 135 -12.69 -11.42 4.91
C VAL A 135 -11.85 -12.24 3.94
N MET A 136 -12.47 -13.00 3.04
CA MET A 136 -11.77 -13.80 2.05
C MET A 136 -11.00 -12.92 1.05
N HIS A 137 -11.59 -11.80 0.65
CA HIS A 137 -10.96 -10.83 -0.24
C HIS A 137 -9.66 -10.29 0.35
N ASP A 138 -9.75 -9.74 1.55
CA ASP A 138 -8.63 -9.13 2.27
C ASP A 138 -7.55 -10.17 2.59
N THR A 139 -7.95 -11.36 3.03
CA THR A 139 -7.03 -12.45 3.37
C THR A 139 -6.22 -12.90 2.17
N VAL A 140 -6.86 -13.19 1.04
CA VAL A 140 -6.16 -13.69 -0.15
C VAL A 140 -5.22 -12.64 -0.72
N ILE A 141 -5.65 -11.40 -0.83
CA ILE A 141 -4.81 -10.31 -1.35
C ILE A 141 -3.67 -10.02 -0.36
N GLY A 142 -3.97 -9.95 0.93
CA GLY A 142 -2.97 -9.70 1.96
C GLY A 142 -1.89 -10.78 2.02
N LEU A 143 -2.26 -12.07 1.91
CA LEU A 143 -1.29 -13.17 1.84
C LEU A 143 -0.36 -13.05 0.64
N LEU A 144 -0.90 -12.67 -0.51
CA LEU A 144 -0.08 -12.49 -1.71
C LEU A 144 0.88 -11.30 -1.58
N ILE A 145 0.42 -10.17 -1.04
CA ILE A 145 1.29 -9.02 -0.77
C ILE A 145 2.37 -9.41 0.25
N ASN A 146 2.00 -10.07 1.34
CA ASN A 146 2.97 -10.51 2.36
C ASN A 146 4.01 -11.46 1.79
N LYS A 147 3.62 -12.36 0.90
CA LYS A 147 4.54 -13.29 0.25
C LYS A 147 5.46 -12.61 -0.74
N VAL A 148 4.91 -11.79 -1.65
CA VAL A 148 5.64 -11.24 -2.80
C VAL A 148 6.40 -9.98 -2.42
N GLU A 149 5.76 -9.06 -1.70
CA GLU A 149 6.34 -7.75 -1.37
C GLU A 149 7.09 -7.75 -0.05
N PHE A 150 6.53 -8.38 0.99
CA PHE A 150 7.15 -8.42 2.31
C PHE A 150 8.09 -9.61 2.48
N LYS A 151 8.08 -10.57 1.54
CA LYS A 151 8.87 -11.80 1.58
C LYS A 151 8.71 -12.60 2.86
N CYS A 152 7.53 -12.53 3.47
CA CYS A 152 7.19 -13.29 4.66
C CYS A 152 7.07 -14.77 4.30
N ASP A 153 7.61 -15.64 5.15
CA ASP A 153 7.37 -17.09 5.05
C ASP A 153 5.94 -17.41 5.50
N ILE A 154 5.06 -17.61 4.53
CA ILE A 154 3.65 -17.97 4.78
C ILE A 154 3.47 -19.46 5.14
N HIS A 155 4.54 -20.26 5.05
CA HIS A 155 4.58 -21.67 5.43
C HIS A 155 5.14 -21.88 6.83
N ALA A 156 5.64 -20.84 7.49
CA ALA A 156 6.02 -20.91 8.88
C ALA A 156 4.84 -21.47 9.69
N LYS A 157 4.97 -22.70 10.19
CA LYS A 157 3.96 -23.32 11.04
C LYS A 157 3.75 -22.40 12.23
N LEU A 158 2.50 -22.03 12.49
CA LEU A 158 2.12 -21.48 13.78
C LEU A 158 2.64 -22.47 14.83
N GLN A 159 3.72 -22.12 15.50
CA GLN A 159 4.12 -22.82 16.71
C GLN A 159 3.10 -22.42 17.77
N VAL A 160 2.20 -23.34 18.01
CA VAL A 160 1.23 -23.28 19.11
C VAL A 160 1.97 -23.66 20.38
#